data_cbff37dc9114d7418ad38b394a5468f6
#
_entry.id   cbff37dc9114d7418ad38b394a5468f6
#
_cell.length_a   1.000
_cell.length_b   1.000
_cell.length_c   1.000
_cell.angle_alpha   90.00
_cell.angle_beta   90.00
_cell.angle_gamma   90.00
#
_symmetry.space_group_name_H-M   'P 1'
#
loop_
_entity.id
_entity.type
_entity.pdbx_description
1 polymer ?
#
loop_
_entity_poly.entity_id
_entity_poly.type
_entity_poly.pdbx_seq_one_letter_code
_entity_poly.pdbx_strand_id
1 'polypeptide(L)'
;YHPVDGIRWWSFIKNAKRLKPNDVIRFYTSDISPEKSDFTAVVLEKKDEDGVLISFACPPSELGKKLEQYGFMPLPPYIKREKPRAGLWDKFDDKENYQTVYAKHEGAVAAPTAGLHFTPRVLEELRKKGVQEVFLTLHVGAGTFLPVKTDDTKDHKMHAEYGIITPDAVETINAAK
;
A
#
# COMPACT_ATOMS: atom_id res chain seq x y z
N TYR A 1 4.56 -1.98 -5.98
CA TYR A 1 3.28 -2.57 -5.57
C TYR A 1 3.31 -4.10 -5.58
N HIS A 2 4.23 -4.68 -6.34
CA HIS A 2 4.38 -6.13 -6.43
C HIS A 2 5.86 -6.52 -6.37
N PRO A 3 6.32 -7.19 -5.30
CA PRO A 3 7.68 -7.66 -5.19
C PRO A 3 7.93 -8.82 -6.17
N VAL A 4 9.10 -8.80 -6.80
CA VAL A 4 9.64 -9.93 -7.58
C VAL A 4 10.58 -10.72 -6.69
N ASP A 5 11.39 -10.00 -5.89
CA ASP A 5 12.28 -10.54 -4.87
C ASP A 5 12.56 -9.49 -3.79
N GLY A 6 13.61 -9.70 -2.98
CA GLY A 6 13.95 -8.83 -1.87
C GLY A 6 14.27 -7.37 -2.21
N ILE A 7 14.60 -7.05 -3.47
CA ILE A 7 14.95 -5.69 -3.90
C ILE A 7 14.32 -5.27 -5.24
N ARG A 8 13.76 -6.20 -6.01
CA ARG A 8 13.14 -5.90 -7.30
C ARG A 8 11.63 -5.84 -7.16
N TRP A 9 11.03 -4.72 -7.61
CA TRP A 9 9.62 -4.44 -7.45
C TRP A 9 9.01 -3.86 -8.71
N TRP A 10 7.85 -4.36 -9.12
CA TRP A 10 6.99 -3.65 -10.05
C TRP A 10 6.37 -2.45 -9.33
N SER A 11 6.47 -1.28 -9.95
CA SER A 11 6.10 -0.02 -9.32
C SER A 11 5.31 0.87 -10.27
N PHE A 12 4.28 1.52 -9.77
CA PHE A 12 3.59 2.58 -10.49
C PHE A 12 4.36 3.88 -10.31
N ILE A 13 4.84 4.44 -11.41
CA ILE A 13 5.67 5.65 -11.40
C ILE A 13 4.98 6.74 -12.21
N LYS A 14 4.77 7.89 -11.60
CA LYS A 14 4.23 9.08 -12.30
C LYS A 14 5.21 9.50 -13.39
N ASN A 15 4.68 9.78 -14.59
CA ASN A 15 5.49 10.13 -15.76
C ASN A 15 6.45 9.04 -16.24
N ALA A 16 6.13 7.77 -16.00
CA ALA A 16 6.93 6.60 -16.39
C ALA A 16 7.33 6.59 -17.89
N LYS A 17 6.56 7.30 -18.76
CA LYS A 17 6.88 7.42 -20.20
C LYS A 17 8.28 8.01 -20.46
N ARG A 18 8.81 8.83 -19.55
CA ARG A 18 10.12 9.45 -19.66
C ARG A 18 11.27 8.56 -19.23
N LEU A 19 10.99 7.52 -18.44
CA LEU A 19 12.00 6.62 -17.92
C LEU A 19 12.46 5.61 -18.99
N LYS A 20 13.75 5.28 -18.96
CA LYS A 20 14.39 4.26 -19.80
C LYS A 20 15.08 3.23 -18.91
N PRO A 21 15.29 1.99 -19.40
CA PRO A 21 16.15 1.03 -18.71
C PRO A 21 17.52 1.65 -18.37
N ASN A 22 18.03 1.34 -17.20
CA ASN A 22 19.24 1.88 -16.56
C ASN A 22 19.13 3.33 -16.04
N ASP A 23 18.01 4.01 -16.15
CA ASP A 23 17.81 5.28 -15.45
C ASP A 23 17.85 5.05 -13.93
N VAL A 24 18.47 6.00 -13.23
CA VAL A 24 18.57 5.98 -11.76
C VAL A 24 17.48 6.87 -11.18
N ILE A 25 16.64 6.28 -10.34
CA ILE A 25 15.65 6.99 -9.53
C ILE A 25 16.27 7.26 -8.17
N ARG A 26 16.20 8.50 -7.70
CA ARG A 26 16.69 8.89 -6.39
C ARG A 26 15.51 9.32 -5.52
N PHE A 27 15.37 8.69 -4.36
CA PHE A 27 14.35 9.02 -3.37
C PHE A 27 14.91 10.07 -2.40
N TYR A 28 14.09 11.05 -2.05
CA TYR A 28 14.46 12.10 -1.11
C TYR A 28 13.21 12.59 -0.36
N THR A 29 13.42 13.23 0.76
CA THR A 29 12.36 13.82 1.61
C THR A 29 12.55 15.33 1.72
N SER A 30 11.67 16.02 2.45
CA SER A 30 11.87 17.44 2.77
C SER A 30 13.17 17.71 3.54
N ASP A 31 13.60 16.73 4.34
CA ASP A 31 14.75 16.87 5.25
C ASP A 31 16.04 16.32 4.66
N ILE A 32 15.92 15.50 3.62
CA ILE A 32 17.04 14.88 2.93
C ILE A 32 17.02 15.34 1.47
N SER A 33 17.92 16.26 1.12
CA SER A 33 18.03 16.74 -0.27
C SER A 33 18.45 15.62 -1.23
N PRO A 34 18.14 15.75 -2.55
CA PRO A 34 18.51 14.72 -3.52
C PRO A 34 20.01 14.37 -3.51
N GLU A 35 20.88 15.35 -3.30
CA GLU A 35 22.34 15.16 -3.30
C GLU A 35 22.83 14.37 -2.08
N LYS A 36 22.11 14.46 -0.96
CA LYS A 36 22.42 13.78 0.31
C LYS A 36 21.72 12.42 0.44
N SER A 37 20.80 12.12 -0.45
CA SER A 37 20.07 10.86 -0.38
C SER A 37 20.96 9.67 -0.76
N ASP A 38 20.93 8.66 0.07
CA ASP A 38 21.58 7.37 -0.12
C ASP A 38 20.60 6.27 -0.60
N PHE A 39 19.35 6.63 -0.91
CA PHE A 39 18.34 5.69 -1.36
C PHE A 39 18.01 5.88 -2.83
N THR A 40 18.38 4.89 -3.63
CA THR A 40 18.18 4.90 -5.08
C THR A 40 17.63 3.58 -5.58
N ALA A 41 17.07 3.61 -6.79
CA ALA A 41 16.71 2.42 -7.54
C ALA A 41 17.09 2.59 -9.01
N VAL A 42 17.32 1.48 -9.70
CA VAL A 42 17.59 1.44 -11.13
C VAL A 42 16.37 0.90 -11.85
N VAL A 43 15.98 1.53 -12.94
CA VAL A 43 14.93 1.05 -13.85
C VAL A 43 15.49 -0.15 -14.62
N LEU A 44 14.81 -1.29 -14.53
CA LEU A 44 15.18 -2.51 -15.25
C LEU A 44 14.34 -2.69 -16.50
N GLU A 45 13.02 -2.59 -16.39
CA GLU A 45 12.08 -2.89 -17.45
C GLU A 45 10.83 -2.01 -17.32
N LYS A 46 10.12 -1.83 -18.42
CA LYS A 46 8.81 -1.16 -18.47
C LYS A 46 7.82 -2.04 -19.19
N LYS A 47 6.62 -2.15 -18.61
CA LYS A 47 5.46 -2.77 -19.25
C LYS A 47 4.27 -1.86 -19.12
N ASP A 48 3.48 -1.70 -20.17
CA ASP A 48 2.37 -0.77 -20.18
C ASP A 48 1.31 -1.06 -19.11
N GLU A 49 1.05 -2.33 -18.84
CA GLU A 49 0.05 -2.78 -17.85
C GLU A 49 0.64 -2.96 -16.45
N ASP A 50 1.87 -3.46 -16.34
CA ASP A 50 2.52 -3.83 -15.08
C ASP A 50 3.37 -2.68 -14.47
N GLY A 51 3.48 -1.55 -15.16
CA GLY A 51 4.26 -0.41 -14.70
C GLY A 51 5.75 -0.53 -14.99
N VAL A 52 6.58 -0.19 -14.02
CA VAL A 52 8.05 -0.14 -14.14
C VAL A 52 8.68 -1.09 -13.14
N LEU A 53 9.50 -2.01 -13.62
CA LEU A 53 10.33 -2.85 -12.77
C LEU A 53 11.56 -2.06 -12.35
N ILE A 54 11.73 -1.89 -11.06
CA ILE A 54 12.89 -1.23 -10.46
C ILE A 54 13.65 -2.18 -9.54
N SER A 55 14.95 -1.93 -9.40
CA SER A 55 15.80 -2.61 -8.42
C SER A 55 16.34 -1.58 -7.44
N PHE A 56 16.03 -1.72 -6.17
CA PHE A 56 16.56 -0.86 -5.12
C PHE A 56 18.06 -1.12 -4.89
N ALA A 57 18.83 -0.05 -4.73
CA ALA A 57 20.26 -0.10 -4.49
C ALA A 57 20.57 -0.18 -2.99
N CYS A 58 20.02 -1.20 -2.31
CA CYS A 58 20.28 -1.48 -0.90
C CYS A 58 20.16 -2.99 -0.64
N PRO A 59 20.74 -3.50 0.46
CA PRO A 59 20.51 -4.88 0.88
C PRO A 59 19.02 -5.14 1.15
N PRO A 60 18.50 -6.36 0.87
CA PRO A 60 17.10 -6.71 1.16
C PRO A 60 16.69 -6.46 2.61
N SER A 61 17.60 -6.70 3.56
CA SER A 61 17.38 -6.48 4.99
C SER A 61 17.19 -5.00 5.38
N GLU A 62 17.63 -4.07 4.54
CA GLU A 62 17.53 -2.63 4.79
C GLU A 62 16.35 -1.98 4.07
N LEU A 63 15.78 -2.65 3.06
CA LEU A 63 14.75 -2.06 2.21
C LEU A 63 13.55 -1.57 3.03
N GLY A 64 13.06 -2.36 3.99
CA GLY A 64 11.95 -1.96 4.85
C GLY A 64 12.22 -0.64 5.58
N LYS A 65 13.38 -0.52 6.22
CA LYS A 65 13.80 0.71 6.91
C LYS A 65 13.92 1.91 5.97
N LYS A 66 14.47 1.69 4.77
CA LYS A 66 14.56 2.74 3.74
C LYS A 66 13.18 3.19 3.27
N LEU A 67 12.26 2.26 3.03
CA LEU A 67 10.88 2.58 2.66
C LEU A 67 10.16 3.35 3.78
N GLU A 68 10.38 3.03 5.04
CA GLU A 68 9.84 3.81 6.16
C GLU A 68 10.44 5.21 6.24
N GLN A 69 11.75 5.35 6.03
CA GLN A 69 12.45 6.63 6.10
C GLN A 69 12.09 7.57 4.94
N TYR A 70 11.95 7.06 3.74
CA TYR A 70 11.79 7.84 2.51
C TYR A 70 10.36 7.79 1.95
N GLY A 71 9.55 6.85 2.41
CA GLY A 71 8.21 6.61 1.91
C GLY A 71 7.12 7.36 2.69
N PHE A 72 5.96 7.46 2.05
CA PHE A 72 4.74 7.96 2.66
C PHE A 72 3.63 6.95 2.47
N MET A 73 2.67 6.94 3.40
CA MET A 73 1.47 6.11 3.26
C MET A 73 0.74 6.52 1.97
N PRO A 74 0.52 5.59 1.03
CA PRO A 74 -0.32 5.86 -0.13
C PRO A 74 -1.75 6.12 0.32
N LEU A 75 -2.34 7.21 -0.19
CA LEU A 75 -3.72 7.58 0.11
C LEU A 75 -4.56 7.55 -1.17
N PRO A 76 -5.86 7.25 -1.06
CA PRO A 76 -6.78 7.36 -2.19
C PRO A 76 -6.76 8.77 -2.79
N PRO A 77 -6.98 8.92 -4.10
CA PRO A 77 -6.92 10.23 -4.77
C PRO A 77 -7.91 11.29 -4.25
N TYR A 78 -8.99 10.87 -3.58
CA TYR A 78 -9.96 11.79 -2.99
C TYR A 78 -9.50 12.37 -1.65
N ILE A 79 -8.56 11.75 -0.96
CA ILE A 79 -7.91 12.30 0.23
C ILE A 79 -6.81 13.23 -0.25
N LYS A 80 -7.15 14.51 -0.35
CA LYS A 80 -6.19 15.52 -0.77
C LYS A 80 -5.29 15.90 0.40
N ARG A 81 -3.99 15.81 0.18
CA ARG A 81 -2.97 16.41 1.05
C ARG A 81 -2.33 17.56 0.29
N GLU A 82 -2.25 18.72 0.93
CA GLU A 82 -1.45 19.81 0.38
C GLU A 82 -0.02 19.31 0.21
N LYS A 83 0.62 19.68 -0.91
CA LYS A 83 2.04 19.37 -1.09
C LYS A 83 2.78 19.95 0.11
N PRO A 84 3.62 19.18 0.77
CA PRO A 84 4.31 19.68 1.94
C PRO A 84 5.14 20.90 1.57
N ARG A 85 4.89 21.99 2.25
CA ARG A 85 5.93 22.96 2.49
C ARG A 85 6.86 22.28 3.51
N ALA A 86 8.16 22.42 3.33
CA ALA A 86 9.15 21.80 4.21
C ALA A 86 8.68 21.79 5.69
N GLY A 87 8.61 20.63 6.31
CA GLY A 87 8.26 20.47 7.72
C GLY A 87 6.76 20.29 8.07
N LEU A 88 5.84 20.06 7.12
CA LEU A 88 4.39 19.98 7.40
C LEU A 88 3.75 18.60 7.19
N TRP A 89 4.52 17.56 6.90
CA TRP A 89 3.96 16.19 6.82
C TRP A 89 3.48 15.63 8.16
N ASP A 90 4.00 16.17 9.28
CA ASP A 90 3.73 15.68 10.64
C ASP A 90 2.34 16.02 11.19
N LYS A 91 1.50 16.75 10.45
CA LYS A 91 0.17 17.13 10.94
C LYS A 91 -0.87 16.02 10.88
N PHE A 92 -0.63 15.00 10.06
CA PHE A 92 -1.56 13.90 9.89
C PHE A 92 -0.78 12.59 10.00
N ASP A 93 -1.05 11.85 11.04
CA ASP A 93 -0.55 10.48 11.15
C ASP A 93 -1.38 9.58 10.21
N ASP A 94 -1.09 9.68 8.91
CA ASP A 94 -1.79 8.89 7.90
C ASP A 94 -1.51 7.39 8.06
N LYS A 95 -0.40 7.02 8.69
CA LYS A 95 -0.06 5.62 8.97
C LYS A 95 -1.04 5.04 10.00
N GLU A 96 -1.41 5.80 11.01
CA GLU A 96 -2.41 5.38 12.00
C GLU A 96 -3.84 5.62 11.51
N ASN A 97 -4.11 6.78 10.90
CA ASN A 97 -5.47 7.18 10.54
C ASN A 97 -6.02 6.50 9.29
N TYR A 98 -5.15 6.04 8.38
CA TYR A 98 -5.55 5.29 7.19
C TYR A 98 -5.23 3.80 7.33
N GLN A 99 -5.52 3.24 8.50
CA GLN A 99 -5.42 1.82 8.80
C GLN A 99 -6.51 1.42 9.80
N THR A 100 -6.97 0.18 9.72
CA THR A 100 -7.95 -0.35 10.68
C THR A 100 -7.29 -0.64 12.03
N VAL A 101 -8.04 -0.45 13.12
CA VAL A 101 -7.53 -0.71 14.48
C VAL A 101 -7.22 -2.19 14.75
N TYR A 102 -7.61 -3.08 13.85
CA TYR A 102 -7.35 -4.51 13.91
C TYR A 102 -6.36 -5.01 12.84
N ALA A 103 -5.67 -4.13 12.13
CA ALA A 103 -4.63 -4.50 11.20
C ALA A 103 -3.52 -5.24 11.93
N LYS A 104 -3.08 -6.39 11.38
CA LYS A 104 -2.10 -7.26 12.03
C LYS A 104 -0.93 -7.63 11.12
N HIS A 105 -1.19 -7.83 9.84
CA HIS A 105 -0.21 -8.31 8.87
C HIS A 105 0.07 -7.23 7.83
N GLU A 106 1.34 -6.91 7.63
CA GLU A 106 1.78 -5.97 6.60
C GLU A 106 1.61 -6.58 5.21
N GLY A 107 1.43 -5.72 4.19
CA GLY A 107 1.34 -6.13 2.79
C GLY A 107 0.21 -5.48 2.00
N ALA A 108 -0.71 -4.75 2.63
CA ALA A 108 -1.73 -3.97 1.95
C ALA A 108 -1.20 -2.58 1.57
N VAL A 109 -1.61 -2.08 0.40
CA VAL A 109 -1.35 -0.72 -0.07
C VAL A 109 -2.48 0.23 0.33
N ALA A 110 -3.71 -0.29 0.42
CA ALA A 110 -4.89 0.47 0.81
C ALA A 110 -5.59 -0.20 2.00
N ALA A 111 -6.20 0.63 2.86
CA ALA A 111 -7.00 0.14 3.95
C ALA A 111 -8.42 -0.23 3.48
N PRO A 112 -9.07 -1.26 4.08
CA PRO A 112 -10.49 -1.51 3.89
C PRO A 112 -11.29 -0.41 4.58
N THR A 113 -11.71 0.61 3.81
CA THR A 113 -12.22 1.88 4.33
C THR A 113 -13.47 1.73 5.21
N ALA A 114 -14.31 0.75 4.98
CA ALA A 114 -15.43 0.45 5.89
C ALA A 114 -14.94 0.10 7.30
N GLY A 115 -13.78 -0.55 7.42
CA GLY A 115 -13.16 -0.90 8.69
C GLY A 115 -12.64 0.28 9.50
N LEU A 116 -12.39 1.43 8.87
CA LEU A 116 -11.95 2.65 9.55
C LEU A 116 -13.01 3.23 10.50
N HIS A 117 -14.26 2.85 10.35
CA HIS A 117 -15.34 3.25 11.26
C HIS A 117 -15.31 2.50 12.60
N PHE A 118 -14.58 1.39 12.69
CA PHE A 118 -14.45 0.64 13.92
C PHE A 118 -13.38 1.25 14.82
N THR A 119 -13.73 1.44 16.07
CA THR A 119 -12.82 1.86 17.13
C THR A 119 -12.67 0.73 18.16
N PRO A 120 -11.60 0.73 19.00
CA PRO A 120 -11.48 -0.24 20.09
C PRO A 120 -12.73 -0.30 20.98
N ARG A 121 -13.34 0.88 21.24
CA ARG A 121 -14.59 0.96 22.01
C ARG A 121 -15.77 0.26 21.33
N VAL A 122 -15.94 0.44 20.02
CA VAL A 122 -17.01 -0.23 19.27
C VAL A 122 -16.84 -1.75 19.31
N LEU A 123 -15.62 -2.23 19.09
CA LEU A 123 -15.32 -3.66 19.16
C LEU A 123 -15.60 -4.22 20.56
N GLU A 124 -15.22 -3.49 21.61
CA GLU A 124 -15.52 -3.90 23.00
C GLU A 124 -17.03 -3.99 23.28
N GLU A 125 -17.79 -2.99 22.83
CA GLU A 125 -19.27 -2.99 22.99
C GLU A 125 -19.92 -4.15 22.23
N LEU A 126 -19.44 -4.51 21.04
CA LEU A 126 -19.91 -5.68 20.30
C LEU A 126 -19.65 -6.97 21.08
N ARG A 127 -18.45 -7.12 21.67
CA ARG A 127 -18.11 -8.30 22.52
C ARG A 127 -19.02 -8.39 23.74
N LYS A 128 -19.26 -7.26 24.43
CA LYS A 128 -20.18 -7.22 25.57
C LYS A 128 -21.61 -7.65 25.21
N LYS A 129 -22.02 -7.42 23.97
CA LYS A 129 -23.32 -7.87 23.45
C LYS A 129 -23.32 -9.32 22.94
N GLY A 130 -22.22 -10.05 23.07
CA GLY A 130 -22.09 -11.43 22.61
C GLY A 130 -21.93 -11.58 21.09
N VAL A 131 -21.59 -10.50 20.36
CA VAL A 131 -21.30 -10.59 18.93
C VAL A 131 -19.98 -11.32 18.74
N GLN A 132 -19.99 -12.36 17.94
CA GLN A 132 -18.79 -13.11 17.58
C GLN A 132 -17.99 -12.36 16.51
N GLU A 133 -16.67 -12.36 16.64
CA GLU A 133 -15.74 -11.74 15.70
C GLU A 133 -14.92 -12.82 15.00
N VAL A 134 -14.77 -12.69 13.70
CA VAL A 134 -13.90 -13.54 12.89
C VAL A 134 -13.01 -12.65 12.05
N PHE A 135 -11.72 -12.97 12.02
CA PHE A 135 -10.74 -12.18 11.27
C PHE A 135 -10.23 -12.97 10.07
N LEU A 136 -10.09 -12.26 8.97
CA LEU A 136 -9.38 -12.73 7.79
C LEU A 136 -8.37 -11.66 7.37
N THR A 137 -7.32 -12.06 6.66
CA THR A 137 -6.32 -11.12 6.16
C THR A 137 -6.60 -10.81 4.70
N LEU A 138 -6.70 -9.52 4.37
CA LEU A 138 -6.78 -9.02 3.00
C LEU A 138 -5.58 -8.11 2.70
N HIS A 139 -4.88 -8.40 1.63
CA HIS A 139 -3.84 -7.53 1.10
C HIS A 139 -4.43 -6.73 -0.07
N VAL A 140 -5.04 -5.58 0.27
CA VAL A 140 -5.65 -4.68 -0.72
C VAL A 140 -4.55 -4.02 -1.54
N GLY A 141 -4.56 -4.27 -2.85
CA GLY A 141 -3.52 -3.83 -3.76
C GLY A 141 -3.64 -2.36 -4.19
N ALA A 142 -2.59 -1.85 -4.85
CA ALA A 142 -2.56 -0.50 -5.41
C ALA A 142 -3.55 -0.31 -6.56
N GLY A 143 -4.06 -1.39 -7.14
CA GLY A 143 -5.07 -1.37 -8.21
C GLY A 143 -6.34 -0.62 -7.83
N THR A 144 -6.71 -0.64 -6.53
CA THR A 144 -7.88 0.09 -6.01
C THR A 144 -7.80 1.62 -6.19
N PHE A 145 -6.59 2.17 -6.41
CA PHE A 145 -6.38 3.59 -6.66
C PHE A 145 -6.36 3.97 -8.15
N LEU A 146 -6.38 2.98 -9.03
CA LEU A 146 -6.33 3.22 -10.46
C LEU A 146 -7.72 3.58 -11.00
N PRO A 147 -7.82 4.61 -11.84
CA PRO A 147 -9.09 4.95 -12.49
C PRO A 147 -9.49 3.87 -13.49
N VAL A 148 -10.78 3.61 -13.60
CA VAL A 148 -11.35 2.83 -14.71
C VAL A 148 -11.12 3.61 -16.01
N LYS A 149 -10.52 2.97 -17.01
CA LYS A 149 -10.15 3.58 -18.29
C LYS A 149 -10.98 3.11 -19.47
N THR A 150 -11.89 2.19 -19.25
CA THR A 150 -12.74 1.59 -20.28
C THR A 150 -14.18 2.05 -20.14
N ASP A 151 -14.87 2.25 -21.25
CA ASP A 151 -16.28 2.63 -21.26
C ASP A 151 -17.21 1.40 -21.04
N ASP A 152 -16.76 0.20 -21.43
CA ASP A 152 -17.47 -1.06 -21.21
C ASP A 152 -16.84 -1.84 -20.06
N THR A 153 -17.67 -2.30 -19.12
CA THR A 153 -17.23 -3.14 -17.99
C THR A 153 -16.60 -4.46 -18.41
N LYS A 154 -16.95 -4.98 -19.59
CA LYS A 154 -16.38 -6.21 -20.14
C LYS A 154 -14.90 -6.08 -20.51
N ASP A 155 -14.48 -4.86 -20.87
CA ASP A 155 -13.10 -4.56 -21.25
C ASP A 155 -12.25 -4.18 -20.04
N HIS A 156 -12.87 -4.01 -18.87
CA HIS A 156 -12.16 -3.66 -17.65
C HIS A 156 -11.51 -4.89 -17.01
N LYS A 157 -10.19 -4.90 -16.97
CA LYS A 157 -9.42 -5.92 -16.23
C LYS A 157 -9.39 -5.56 -14.76
N MET A 158 -10.12 -6.32 -13.94
CA MET A 158 -10.05 -6.20 -12.49
C MET A 158 -8.69 -6.69 -11.96
N HIS A 159 -8.14 -5.94 -11.02
CA HIS A 159 -6.94 -6.37 -10.30
C HIS A 159 -7.30 -7.48 -9.33
N ALA A 160 -6.44 -8.51 -9.27
CA ALA A 160 -6.54 -9.54 -8.25
C ALA A 160 -5.98 -9.02 -6.91
N GLU A 161 -6.63 -9.41 -5.84
CA GLU A 161 -6.17 -9.16 -4.48
C GLU A 161 -5.94 -10.50 -3.78
N TYR A 162 -5.09 -10.49 -2.77
CA TYR A 162 -4.71 -11.69 -2.04
C TYR A 162 -5.36 -11.69 -0.66
N GLY A 163 -6.04 -12.79 -0.32
CA GLY A 163 -6.65 -12.97 0.99
C GLY A 163 -6.29 -14.31 1.62
N ILE A 164 -6.26 -14.35 2.94
CA ILE A 164 -6.01 -15.55 3.73
C ILE A 164 -7.21 -15.75 4.67
N ILE A 165 -7.82 -16.92 4.60
CA ILE A 165 -8.87 -17.37 5.52
C ILE A 165 -8.30 -18.60 6.24
N THR A 166 -8.22 -18.54 7.57
CA THR A 166 -7.74 -19.68 8.38
C THR A 166 -8.82 -20.75 8.52
N PRO A 167 -8.45 -22.03 8.75
CA PRO A 167 -9.42 -23.10 9.01
C PRO A 167 -10.41 -22.75 10.12
N ASP A 168 -9.94 -22.20 11.25
CA ASP A 168 -10.77 -21.79 12.38
C ASP A 168 -11.80 -20.72 11.99
N ALA A 169 -11.38 -19.76 11.13
CA ALA A 169 -12.29 -18.74 10.61
C ALA A 169 -13.38 -19.37 9.72
N VAL A 170 -13.02 -20.34 8.87
CA VAL A 170 -13.97 -21.09 8.05
C VAL A 170 -14.98 -21.84 8.90
N GLU A 171 -14.52 -22.55 9.94
CA GLU A 171 -15.40 -23.29 10.85
C GLU A 171 -16.37 -22.36 11.58
N THR A 172 -15.88 -21.24 12.12
CA THR A 172 -16.71 -20.26 12.81
C THR A 172 -17.77 -19.63 11.88
N ILE A 173 -17.39 -19.27 10.65
CA ILE A 173 -18.32 -18.71 9.65
C ILE A 173 -19.38 -19.74 9.27
N ASN A 174 -19.01 -21.00 9.07
CA ASN A 174 -19.96 -22.04 8.72
C ASN A 174 -20.91 -22.39 9.87
N ALA A 175 -20.44 -22.35 11.11
CA ALA A 175 -21.26 -22.56 12.29
C ALA A 175 -22.29 -21.43 12.55
N ALA A 176 -22.03 -20.22 12.04
CA ALA A 176 -22.91 -19.05 12.17
C ALA A 176 -24.04 -19.00 11.14
N LYS A 177 -24.06 -19.91 10.15
CA LYS A 177 -25.15 -20.05 9.17
C LYS A 177 -26.30 -20.85 9.77
#